data_a34135fa1a6b2757dfa20e4814599de7
#
_entry.id   a34135fa1a6b2757dfa20e4814599de7
#
_cell.length_a   1.000
_cell.length_b   1.000
_cell.length_c   1.000
_cell.angle_alpha   90.00
_cell.angle_beta   90.00
_cell.angle_gamma   90.00
#
_symmetry.space_group_name_H-M   'P 1'
#
loop_
_entity.id
_entity.type
_entity.pdbx_description
1 polymer ?
#
loop_
_entity_poly.entity_id
_entity_poly.type
_entity_poly.pdbx_seq_one_letter_code
_entity_poly.pdbx_strand_id
1 'polypeptide(L)'
;MENISNLNKIEFISSLNKIRVESSKLLPINNSFIRFDLLNLVMLHELEGEELSFKRLYSSVNHSDIGLRNHLMKLKDDGWISINESKKDARSKIITATDKLHRTYERLSEALRKNS
;
A
#
# COMPACT_ATOMS: atom_id res chain seq x y z
N MET A 1 -29.41 12.55 -1.42
CA MET A 1 -28.00 12.68 -1.79
C MET A 1 -27.66 14.15 -1.95
N GLU A 2 -26.64 14.58 -1.25
CA GLU A 2 -26.24 15.98 -1.33
C GLU A 2 -25.52 16.26 -2.65
N ASN A 3 -25.82 17.42 -3.22
CA ASN A 3 -25.11 17.86 -4.43
C ASN A 3 -23.79 18.51 -4.03
N ILE A 4 -22.71 17.97 -4.53
CA ILE A 4 -21.37 18.54 -4.35
C ILE A 4 -21.24 19.70 -5.34
N SER A 5 -20.84 20.87 -4.84
CA SER A 5 -20.63 22.03 -5.69
C SER A 5 -19.48 21.77 -6.67
N ASN A 6 -19.45 22.53 -7.77
CA ASN A 6 -18.37 22.39 -8.76
C ASN A 6 -17.00 22.68 -8.14
N LEU A 7 -16.91 23.63 -7.22
CA LEU A 7 -15.65 23.92 -6.52
C LEU A 7 -15.18 22.72 -5.72
N ASN A 8 -16.09 22.08 -4.96
CA ASN A 8 -15.75 20.90 -4.18
C ASN A 8 -15.35 19.71 -5.06
N LYS A 9 -15.99 19.57 -6.22
CA LYS A 9 -15.61 18.54 -7.20
C LYS A 9 -14.21 18.77 -7.75
N ILE A 10 -13.85 20.02 -8.05
CA ILE A 10 -12.53 20.39 -8.52
C ILE A 10 -11.47 20.04 -7.47
N GLU A 11 -11.73 20.42 -6.21
CA GLU A 11 -10.81 20.13 -5.11
C GLU A 11 -10.63 18.61 -4.93
N PHE A 12 -11.72 17.86 -5.01
CA PHE A 12 -11.68 16.41 -4.87
C PHE A 12 -10.86 15.77 -5.99
N ILE A 13 -11.11 16.15 -7.23
CA ILE A 13 -10.38 15.62 -8.38
C ILE A 13 -8.90 16.00 -8.31
N SER A 14 -8.61 17.23 -7.90
CA SER A 14 -7.22 17.67 -7.70
C SER A 14 -6.51 16.85 -6.64
N SER A 15 -7.21 16.50 -5.55
CA SER A 15 -6.67 15.64 -4.51
C SER A 15 -6.38 14.22 -5.03
N LEU A 16 -7.28 13.65 -5.83
CA LEU A 16 -7.06 12.34 -6.43
C LEU A 16 -5.82 12.34 -7.34
N ASN A 17 -5.69 13.38 -8.17
CA ASN A 17 -4.53 13.51 -9.06
C ASN A 17 -3.24 13.64 -8.27
N LYS A 18 -3.26 14.40 -7.21
CA LYS A 18 -2.10 14.62 -6.36
C LYS A 18 -1.68 13.33 -5.66
N ILE A 19 -2.64 12.57 -5.13
CA ILE A 19 -2.38 11.26 -4.53
C ILE A 19 -1.68 10.35 -5.54
N ARG A 20 -2.19 10.29 -6.76
CA ARG A 20 -1.63 9.46 -7.81
C ARG A 20 -0.20 9.88 -8.16
N VAL A 21 0.02 11.18 -8.39
CA VAL A 21 1.33 11.71 -8.77
C VAL A 21 2.36 11.48 -7.67
N GLU A 22 2.03 11.85 -6.44
CA GLU A 22 2.97 11.70 -5.32
C GLU A 22 3.25 10.23 -4.99
N SER A 23 2.21 9.38 -5.07
CA SER A 23 2.40 7.94 -4.88
C SER A 23 3.34 7.35 -5.92
N SER A 24 3.21 7.77 -7.17
CA SER A 24 4.09 7.30 -8.26
C SER A 24 5.53 7.75 -8.09
N LYS A 25 5.76 8.90 -7.46
CA LYS A 25 7.12 9.40 -7.21
C LYS A 25 7.81 8.68 -6.07
N LEU A 26 7.09 8.38 -5.01
CA LEU A 26 7.69 7.91 -3.76
C LEU A 26 7.62 6.39 -3.57
N LEU A 27 6.54 5.76 -4.03
CA LEU A 27 6.33 4.32 -3.85
C LEU A 27 6.77 3.54 -5.10
N PRO A 28 7.26 2.30 -4.92
CA PRO A 28 7.71 1.47 -6.04
C PRO A 28 6.54 0.79 -6.77
N ILE A 29 5.54 1.56 -7.16
CA ILE A 29 4.33 1.01 -7.76
C ILE A 29 4.44 0.76 -9.26
N ASN A 30 5.35 1.46 -9.96
CA ASN A 30 5.58 1.26 -11.41
C ASN A 30 4.29 1.30 -12.23
N ASN A 31 3.40 2.23 -11.90
CA ASN A 31 2.08 2.36 -12.54
C ASN A 31 1.21 1.11 -12.39
N SER A 32 1.44 0.31 -11.37
CA SER A 32 0.71 -0.94 -11.12
C SER A 32 -0.25 -0.77 -9.95
N PHE A 33 -1.53 -0.99 -10.19
CA PHE A 33 -2.52 -1.03 -9.12
C PHE A 33 -2.27 -2.21 -8.18
N ILE A 34 -1.68 -3.30 -8.68
CA ILE A 34 -1.34 -4.46 -7.84
C ILE A 34 -0.39 -4.03 -6.73
N ARG A 35 0.70 -3.34 -7.09
CA ARG A 35 1.68 -2.87 -6.10
C ARG A 35 1.09 -1.83 -5.16
N PHE A 36 0.28 -0.94 -5.70
CA PHE A 36 -0.40 0.07 -4.90
C PHE A 36 -1.29 -0.60 -3.84
N ASP A 37 -2.11 -1.56 -4.24
CA ASP A 37 -2.99 -2.30 -3.34
C ASP A 37 -2.21 -3.11 -2.31
N LEU A 38 -1.14 -3.81 -2.74
CA LEU A 38 -0.30 -4.60 -1.85
C LEU A 38 0.33 -3.75 -0.75
N LEU A 39 0.96 -2.65 -1.14
CA LEU A 39 1.67 -1.79 -0.18
C LEU A 39 0.71 -1.14 0.81
N ASN A 40 -0.45 -0.69 0.34
CA ASN A 40 -1.46 -0.11 1.22
C ASN A 40 -1.99 -1.13 2.21
N LEU A 41 -2.23 -2.36 1.76
CA LEU A 41 -2.74 -3.42 2.63
C LEU A 41 -1.70 -3.80 3.70
N VAL A 42 -0.44 -3.92 3.29
CA VAL A 42 0.66 -4.22 4.22
C VAL A 42 0.74 -3.14 5.31
N MET A 43 0.73 -1.87 4.90
CA MET A 43 0.81 -0.76 5.86
C MET A 43 -0.40 -0.70 6.78
N LEU A 44 -1.58 -0.93 6.24
CA LEU A 44 -2.81 -0.88 7.03
C LEU A 44 -2.77 -1.93 8.14
N HIS A 45 -2.42 -3.18 7.82
CA HIS A 45 -2.31 -4.24 8.82
C HIS A 45 -1.22 -3.93 9.84
N GLU A 46 -0.08 -3.41 9.37
CA GLU A 46 1.02 -3.03 10.26
C GLU A 46 0.58 -2.00 11.29
N LEU A 47 -0.11 -0.96 10.85
CA LEU A 47 -0.55 0.12 11.73
C LEU A 47 -1.70 -0.31 12.65
N GLU A 48 -2.52 -1.24 12.23
CA GLU A 48 -3.60 -1.79 13.05
C GLU A 48 -3.12 -2.88 14.00
N GLY A 49 -1.86 -3.29 13.90
CA GLY A 49 -1.31 -4.33 14.76
C GLY A 49 -1.80 -5.73 14.43
N GLU A 50 -2.23 -5.95 13.20
CA GLU A 50 -2.73 -7.25 12.74
C GLU A 50 -1.74 -7.92 11.79
N GLU A 51 -1.53 -9.23 11.95
CA GLU A 51 -0.69 -9.99 11.03
C GLU A 51 -1.36 -10.13 9.67
N LEU A 52 -0.58 -9.96 8.61
CA LEU A 52 -1.05 -10.17 7.25
C LEU A 52 -0.47 -11.48 6.70
N SER A 53 -1.28 -12.52 6.67
CA SER A 53 -0.89 -13.81 6.08
C SER A 53 -1.03 -13.76 4.55
N PHE A 54 -0.37 -14.70 3.88
CA PHE A 54 -0.54 -14.85 2.42
C PHE A 54 -1.99 -15.14 2.04
N LYS A 55 -2.65 -16.00 2.82
CA LYS A 55 -4.04 -16.33 2.59
C LYS A 55 -4.93 -15.09 2.65
N ARG A 56 -4.73 -14.26 3.67
CA ARG A 56 -5.50 -13.03 3.83
C ARG A 56 -5.21 -12.04 2.70
N LEU A 57 -3.95 -11.92 2.31
CA LEU A 57 -3.57 -11.06 1.20
C LEU A 57 -4.28 -11.49 -0.09
N TYR A 58 -4.19 -12.76 -0.43
CA TYR A 58 -4.77 -13.27 -1.67
C TYR A 58 -6.31 -13.16 -1.69
N SER A 59 -6.95 -13.23 -0.53
CA SER A 59 -8.40 -13.05 -0.45
C SER A 59 -8.84 -11.59 -0.41
N SER A 60 -7.95 -10.68 -0.07
CA SER A 60 -8.27 -9.25 0.12
C SER A 60 -8.08 -8.40 -1.12
N VAL A 61 -7.27 -8.85 -2.08
CA VAL A 61 -7.00 -8.11 -3.31
C VAL A 61 -7.51 -8.89 -4.51
N ASN A 62 -8.07 -8.18 -5.47
CA ASN A 62 -8.70 -8.79 -6.64
C ASN A 62 -7.73 -8.86 -7.81
N HIS A 63 -6.70 -9.71 -7.65
CA HIS A 63 -5.66 -9.93 -8.66
C HIS A 63 -5.31 -11.41 -8.70
N SER A 64 -4.68 -11.88 -9.77
CA SER A 64 -4.28 -13.28 -9.89
C SER A 64 -3.16 -13.61 -8.87
N ASP A 65 -3.18 -14.83 -8.34
CA ASP A 65 -2.19 -15.26 -7.35
C ASP A 65 -0.77 -15.22 -7.89
N ILE A 66 -0.60 -15.58 -9.16
CA ILE A 66 0.73 -15.56 -9.82
C ILE A 66 1.25 -14.12 -9.89
N GLY A 67 0.40 -13.18 -10.32
CA GLY A 67 0.77 -11.77 -10.38
C GLY A 67 1.12 -11.21 -9.02
N LEU A 68 0.30 -11.51 -8.01
CA LEU A 68 0.55 -11.08 -6.63
C LEU A 68 1.88 -11.61 -6.11
N ARG A 69 2.12 -12.90 -6.30
CA ARG A 69 3.35 -13.52 -5.82
C ARG A 69 4.60 -12.90 -6.45
N ASN A 70 4.57 -12.67 -7.75
CA ASN A 70 5.70 -12.07 -8.46
C ASN A 70 6.01 -10.67 -7.93
N HIS A 71 4.98 -9.84 -7.73
CA HIS A 71 5.15 -8.50 -7.19
C HIS A 71 5.64 -8.53 -5.74
N LEU A 72 5.12 -9.45 -4.92
CA LEU A 72 5.56 -9.63 -3.54
C LEU A 72 7.03 -9.96 -3.45
N MET A 73 7.50 -10.92 -4.25
CA MET A 73 8.90 -11.33 -4.24
C MET A 73 9.80 -10.18 -4.66
N LYS A 74 9.40 -9.42 -5.67
CA LYS A 74 10.17 -8.27 -6.13
C LYS A 74 10.24 -7.18 -5.06
N LEU A 75 9.14 -6.86 -4.43
CA LEU A 75 9.09 -5.88 -3.35
C LEU A 75 9.94 -6.31 -2.15
N LYS A 76 9.93 -7.60 -1.85
CA LYS A 76 10.77 -8.17 -0.80
C LYS A 76 12.25 -8.02 -1.15
N ASP A 77 12.64 -8.40 -2.37
CA ASP A 77 14.02 -8.31 -2.83
C ASP A 77 14.52 -6.87 -2.83
N ASP A 78 13.66 -5.92 -3.11
CA ASP A 78 13.99 -4.50 -3.14
C ASP A 78 13.92 -3.84 -1.75
N GLY A 79 13.59 -4.60 -0.71
CA GLY A 79 13.64 -4.11 0.67
C GLY A 79 12.43 -3.33 1.14
N TRP A 80 11.31 -3.41 0.44
CA TRP A 80 10.09 -2.70 0.81
C TRP A 80 9.25 -3.46 1.83
N ILE A 81 9.27 -4.78 1.73
CA ILE A 81 8.55 -5.67 2.64
C ILE A 81 9.48 -6.77 3.11
N SER A 82 9.12 -7.44 4.19
CA SER A 82 9.79 -8.65 4.63
C SER A 82 8.75 -9.74 4.89
N ILE A 83 9.20 -10.98 4.82
CA ILE A 83 8.37 -12.15 5.06
C ILE A 83 8.94 -12.85 6.28
N ASN A 84 8.12 -13.02 7.31
CA ASN A 84 8.53 -13.54 8.60
C ASN A 84 7.58 -14.64 9.06
N GLU A 85 7.97 -15.38 10.09
CA GLU A 85 7.09 -16.34 10.72
C GLU A 85 6.03 -15.61 11.56
N SER A 86 4.82 -16.15 11.56
CA SER A 86 3.75 -15.65 12.41
C SER A 86 4.12 -15.88 13.88
N LYS A 87 3.84 -14.89 14.72
CA LYS A 87 4.00 -15.04 16.17
C LYS A 87 2.96 -15.99 16.78
N LYS A 88 1.84 -16.14 16.08
CA LYS A 88 0.73 -16.97 16.53
C LYS A 88 0.85 -18.42 16.07
N ASP A 89 1.45 -18.64 14.89
CA ASP A 89 1.64 -19.97 14.32
C ASP A 89 2.91 -19.95 13.47
N ALA A 90 3.98 -20.54 14.00
CA ALA A 90 5.29 -20.58 13.34
C ALA A 90 5.27 -21.26 11.96
N ARG A 91 4.26 -22.04 11.66
CA ARG A 91 4.11 -22.68 10.34
C ARG A 91 3.57 -21.73 9.28
N SER A 92 3.00 -20.62 9.70
CA SER A 92 2.45 -19.60 8.79
C SER A 92 3.46 -18.50 8.56
N LYS A 93 3.47 -17.96 7.35
CA LYS A 93 4.30 -16.79 7.02
C LYS A 93 3.43 -15.54 6.96
N ILE A 94 3.99 -14.44 7.39
CA ILE A 94 3.32 -13.13 7.35
C ILE A 94 4.17 -12.14 6.57
N ILE A 95 3.50 -11.12 6.06
CA ILE A 95 4.13 -10.04 5.31
C ILE A 95 4.15 -8.81 6.19
N THR A 96 5.33 -8.21 6.35
CA THR A 96 5.48 -7.02 7.20
C THR A 96 6.14 -5.88 6.43
N ALA A 97 5.90 -4.66 6.88
CA ALA A 97 6.52 -3.47 6.32
C ALA A 97 7.93 -3.30 6.87
N THR A 98 8.86 -2.88 6.02
CA THR A 98 10.21 -2.51 6.46
C THR A 98 10.22 -1.05 6.91
N ASP A 99 11.28 -0.64 7.60
CA ASP A 99 11.46 0.77 7.97
C ASP A 99 11.47 1.67 6.74
N LYS A 100 12.03 1.19 5.64
CA LYS A 100 12.02 1.90 4.38
C LYS A 100 10.60 2.23 3.93
N LEU A 101 9.70 1.27 4.02
CA LEU A 101 8.30 1.47 3.65
C LEU A 101 7.61 2.45 4.61
N HIS A 102 7.83 2.30 5.91
CA HIS A 102 7.28 3.22 6.91
C HIS A 102 7.70 4.67 6.62
N ARG A 103 9.00 4.90 6.41
CA ARG A 103 9.52 6.23 6.14
C ARG A 103 8.96 6.81 4.84
N THR A 104 8.76 5.97 3.85
CA THR A 104 8.20 6.42 2.57
C THR A 104 6.77 6.88 2.72
N TYR A 105 5.95 6.16 3.49
CA TYR A 105 4.57 6.59 3.76
C TYR A 105 4.53 7.89 4.57
N GLU A 106 5.45 8.09 5.50
CA GLU A 106 5.56 9.37 6.20
C GLU A 106 5.83 10.50 5.23
N ARG A 107 6.79 10.32 4.32
CA ARG A 107 7.12 11.32 3.30
C ARG A 107 5.94 11.59 2.37
N LEU A 108 5.24 10.54 1.98
CA LEU A 108 4.05 10.66 1.12
C LEU A 108 2.95 11.46 1.82
N SER A 109 2.70 11.13 3.08
CA SER A 109 1.73 11.84 3.90
C SER A 109 2.06 13.34 3.99
N GLU A 110 3.33 13.68 4.22
CA GLU A 110 3.77 15.07 4.28
C GLU A 110 3.62 15.78 2.94
N ALA A 111 3.97 15.12 1.85
CA ALA A 111 3.85 15.70 0.51
C ALA A 111 2.39 16.03 0.19
N LEU A 112 1.47 15.17 0.61
CA LEU A 112 0.04 15.40 0.39
C LEU A 112 -0.52 16.52 1.26
N ARG A 113 -0.01 16.70 2.47
CA ARG A 113 -0.46 17.78 3.37
C ARG A 113 0.07 19.15 2.99
N LYS A 114 1.33 19.22 2.55
CA LYS A 114 2.00 20.49 2.27
C LYS A 114 1.34 21.33 1.19
N ASN A 115 0.57 20.73 0.33
CA ASN A 115 -0.02 21.39 -0.83
C ASN A 115 -1.54 21.47 -0.74
N SER A 116 -2.09 21.25 0.44
CA SER A 116 -3.54 21.35 0.63
C SER A 116 -3.96 22.76 0.98
#